data_9c96cf6825f62c65e21019bdfbf4a46b
#
_entry.id   9c96cf6825f62c65e21019bdfbf4a46b
#
_cell.length_a   1.000
_cell.length_b   1.000
_cell.length_c   1.000
_cell.angle_alpha   90.00
_cell.angle_beta   90.00
_cell.angle_gamma   90.00
#
_symmetry.space_group_name_H-M   'P 1'
#
loop_
_entity.id
_entity.type
_entity.pdbx_description
1 polymer ?
#
loop_
_entity_poly.entity_id
_entity_poly.type
_entity_poly.pdbx_seq_one_letter_code
_entity_poly.pdbx_strand_id
1 'polypeptide(L)'
;MTDKQLDTKLVNAGRSKKYTLGSVNSVIQRASSLVFDTVEAKKHATRNRANGELFYGRRGTLTHFSLQEAMCELEGGAGCALFPCGAAAVANTILAFVEQGDHILMTNTAYEPSQDFCSKILGKLGVTTSWFDPLIGADITQHIQPNTKVVFLESPGSITMEVHDIPTIVSAVRRVAPEAVIMIDNTWAAGVLFKALEFDIDISIQAGTKYLIGHSDAMVGTAVANARCWEQLRENAYLMGQMLDADTAYMTSRGLRTLGVRLRQHQESSLKIAAWLANHPQVARVNHPALPGSKGHAFWKRDFTGSSGLFSFVLNKKLTEAELSAYLDNFSLFSMAYSWGGYESLIIANQPEQIAAIRPAGGVDFTSTLVRVHIGLESVDDLIADLAAGFARIV
;
A
#
# COMPACT_ATOMS: atom_id res chain seq x y z
N MET A 1 3.98 -27.14 -9.70
CA MET A 1 2.64 -27.13 -9.08
C MET A 1 1.72 -26.40 -10.03
N THR A 2 0.54 -26.96 -10.34
CA THR A 2 -0.48 -26.28 -11.14
C THR A 2 -0.76 -24.91 -10.55
N ASP A 3 -0.85 -23.89 -11.41
CA ASP A 3 -1.06 -22.49 -10.98
C ASP A 3 -2.44 -22.39 -10.29
N LYS A 4 -2.42 -22.28 -8.95
CA LYS A 4 -3.63 -22.18 -8.15
C LYS A 4 -4.24 -20.80 -8.28
N GLN A 5 -5.56 -20.73 -8.34
CA GLN A 5 -6.31 -19.47 -8.34
C GLN A 5 -6.05 -18.67 -7.06
N LEU A 6 -6.20 -17.35 -7.13
CA LEU A 6 -5.89 -16.41 -6.05
C LEU A 6 -6.53 -16.80 -4.71
N ASP A 7 -7.83 -17.13 -4.69
CA ASP A 7 -8.53 -17.49 -3.45
C ASP A 7 -7.90 -18.72 -2.78
N THR A 8 -7.45 -19.70 -3.58
CA THR A 8 -6.75 -20.87 -3.06
C THR A 8 -5.37 -20.51 -2.51
N LYS A 9 -4.64 -19.59 -3.19
CA LYS A 9 -3.36 -19.07 -2.69
C LYS A 9 -3.56 -18.35 -1.36
N LEU A 10 -4.51 -17.41 -1.26
CA LEU A 10 -4.81 -16.66 -0.04
C LEU A 10 -5.14 -17.55 1.17
N VAL A 11 -5.89 -18.65 0.95
CA VAL A 11 -6.23 -19.59 2.03
C VAL A 11 -5.03 -20.45 2.44
N ASN A 12 -4.09 -20.76 1.55
CA ASN A 12 -3.03 -21.73 1.80
C ASN A 12 -1.62 -21.14 1.99
N ALA A 13 -1.33 -19.94 1.46
CA ALA A 13 0.00 -19.34 1.51
C ALA A 13 0.56 -19.28 2.94
N GLY A 14 1.84 -19.62 3.10
CA GLY A 14 2.53 -19.62 4.38
C GLY A 14 2.05 -20.67 5.40
N ARG A 15 1.27 -21.68 4.99
CA ARG A 15 0.75 -22.73 5.88
C ARG A 15 1.50 -24.06 5.78
N SER A 16 2.80 -24.00 5.52
CA SER A 16 3.60 -25.23 5.52
C SER A 16 3.61 -25.90 6.91
N LYS A 17 3.80 -27.22 6.97
CA LYS A 17 3.81 -27.99 8.22
C LYS A 17 4.82 -27.49 9.24
N LYS A 18 5.94 -26.92 8.79
CA LYS A 18 6.97 -26.34 9.67
C LYS A 18 6.48 -25.14 10.48
N TYR A 19 5.47 -24.42 9.99
CA TYR A 19 4.89 -23.26 10.69
C TYR A 19 3.62 -23.61 11.46
N THR A 20 2.86 -24.60 11.01
CA THR A 20 1.58 -24.93 11.63
C THR A 20 1.72 -25.94 12.77
N LEU A 21 2.80 -26.74 12.78
CA LEU A 21 3.07 -27.80 13.77
C LEU A 21 1.84 -28.71 13.98
N GLY A 22 1.05 -28.96 12.90
CA GLY A 22 -0.15 -29.78 12.94
C GLY A 22 -1.46 -29.01 13.16
N SER A 23 -1.41 -27.72 13.49
CA SER A 23 -2.58 -26.83 13.55
C SER A 23 -3.04 -26.41 12.14
N VAL A 24 -4.26 -25.89 12.02
CA VAL A 24 -4.74 -25.29 10.76
C VAL A 24 -4.00 -23.98 10.44
N ASN A 25 -3.76 -23.16 11.44
CA ASN A 25 -3.03 -21.88 11.32
C ASN A 25 -1.56 -22.03 11.75
N SER A 26 -0.72 -21.06 11.38
CA SER A 26 0.62 -20.94 11.92
C SER A 26 0.58 -20.74 13.44
N VAL A 27 1.60 -21.22 14.14
CA VAL A 27 1.73 -20.99 15.59
C VAL A 27 2.09 -19.54 15.88
N ILE A 28 1.74 -19.04 17.06
CA ILE A 28 2.25 -17.76 17.57
C ILE A 28 3.47 -18.08 18.43
N GLN A 29 4.66 -17.82 17.89
CA GLN A 29 5.92 -18.01 18.60
C GLN A 29 6.50 -16.65 19.00
N ARG A 30 6.29 -16.28 20.27
CA ARG A 30 6.92 -15.10 20.87
C ARG A 30 8.27 -15.51 21.43
N ALA A 31 9.33 -14.86 20.99
CA ALA A 31 10.65 -15.12 21.50
C ALA A 31 11.59 -13.91 21.34
N SER A 32 12.38 -13.63 22.36
CA SER A 32 13.60 -12.85 22.28
C SER A 32 14.77 -13.78 22.03
N SER A 33 15.04 -14.67 22.98
CA SER A 33 16.11 -15.66 22.90
C SER A 33 15.58 -16.99 22.37
N LEU A 34 16.40 -17.65 21.59
CA LEU A 34 16.21 -19.03 21.11
C LEU A 34 17.39 -19.87 21.59
N VAL A 35 17.13 -21.05 22.15
CA VAL A 35 18.15 -21.90 22.73
C VAL A 35 18.65 -22.97 21.74
N PHE A 36 19.88 -23.39 21.91
CA PHE A 36 20.54 -24.40 21.09
C PHE A 36 21.11 -25.49 21.97
N ASP A 37 20.80 -26.74 21.68
CA ASP A 37 21.22 -27.88 22.47
C ASP A 37 22.71 -28.17 22.32
N THR A 38 23.32 -27.74 21.18
CA THR A 38 24.74 -27.99 20.90
C THR A 38 25.42 -26.78 20.28
N VAL A 39 26.73 -26.70 20.41
CA VAL A 39 27.56 -25.68 19.73
C VAL A 39 27.42 -25.77 18.22
N GLU A 40 27.30 -26.98 17.67
CA GLU A 40 27.13 -27.17 16.22
C GLU A 40 25.76 -26.66 15.75
N ALA A 41 24.67 -26.92 16.48
CA ALA A 41 23.36 -26.36 16.20
C ALA A 41 23.39 -24.82 16.20
N LYS A 42 24.06 -24.21 17.20
CA LYS A 42 24.26 -22.75 17.24
C LYS A 42 25.06 -22.25 16.03
N LYS A 43 26.14 -22.92 15.65
CA LYS A 43 26.94 -22.54 14.46
C LYS A 43 26.12 -22.65 13.18
N HIS A 44 25.32 -23.73 13.03
CA HIS A 44 24.43 -23.90 11.89
C HIS A 44 23.43 -22.76 11.78
N ALA A 45 22.69 -22.45 12.87
CA ALA A 45 21.73 -21.35 12.90
C ALA A 45 22.39 -19.99 12.62
N THR A 46 23.62 -19.77 13.10
CA THR A 46 24.39 -18.55 12.83
C THR A 46 24.70 -18.38 11.35
N ARG A 47 25.14 -19.46 10.68
CA ARG A 47 25.41 -19.44 9.23
C ARG A 47 24.16 -19.22 8.39
N ASN A 48 23.04 -19.78 8.84
CA ASN A 48 21.76 -19.78 8.11
C ASN A 48 20.74 -18.74 8.63
N ARG A 49 21.15 -17.81 9.50
CA ARG A 49 20.28 -16.81 10.14
C ARG A 49 19.51 -15.92 9.18
N ALA A 50 19.92 -15.87 7.92
CA ALA A 50 19.27 -15.11 6.86
C ALA A 50 18.28 -15.95 6.02
N ASN A 51 18.22 -17.27 6.25
CA ASN A 51 17.50 -18.23 5.41
C ASN A 51 16.27 -18.84 6.12
N GLY A 52 15.65 -18.10 7.05
CA GLY A 52 14.45 -18.57 7.79
C GLY A 52 14.77 -19.60 8.88
N GLU A 53 16.02 -19.63 9.38
CA GLU A 53 16.41 -20.41 10.54
C GLU A 53 16.15 -19.66 11.84
N LEU A 54 15.71 -20.38 12.85
CA LEU A 54 15.51 -19.85 14.20
C LEU A 54 16.88 -19.51 14.81
N PHE A 55 17.13 -18.23 15.02
CA PHE A 55 18.43 -17.74 15.50
C PHE A 55 18.29 -16.78 16.68
N TYR A 56 17.49 -15.74 16.51
CA TYR A 56 17.20 -14.69 17.50
C TYR A 56 15.90 -14.00 17.14
N GLY A 57 15.05 -13.71 18.14
CA GLY A 57 13.68 -13.22 17.91
C GLY A 57 13.56 -12.02 16.98
N ARG A 58 14.50 -11.05 17.03
CA ARG A 58 14.53 -9.89 16.13
C ARG A 58 14.67 -10.28 14.64
N ARG A 59 15.24 -11.46 14.33
CA ARG A 59 15.33 -11.96 12.94
C ARG A 59 14.11 -12.77 12.51
N GLY A 60 13.13 -12.89 13.38
CA GLY A 60 11.89 -13.61 13.13
C GLY A 60 11.79 -14.94 13.86
N THR A 61 10.58 -15.43 13.92
CA THR A 61 10.17 -16.74 14.45
C THR A 61 9.33 -17.45 13.40
N LEU A 62 8.86 -18.67 13.71
CA LEU A 62 7.99 -19.43 12.79
C LEU A 62 6.76 -18.61 12.33
N THR A 63 6.22 -17.75 13.20
CA THR A 63 5.09 -16.88 12.86
C THR A 63 5.45 -15.87 11.79
N HIS A 64 6.60 -15.23 11.92
CA HIS A 64 7.11 -14.26 10.95
C HIS A 64 7.45 -14.92 9.61
N PHE A 65 8.13 -16.06 9.65
CA PHE A 65 8.52 -16.80 8.44
C PHE A 65 7.31 -17.30 7.65
N SER A 66 6.23 -17.69 8.37
CA SER A 66 4.94 -18.02 7.77
C SER A 66 4.35 -16.85 6.97
N LEU A 67 4.34 -15.64 7.56
CA LEU A 67 3.83 -14.44 6.88
C LEU A 67 4.73 -14.03 5.70
N GLN A 68 6.05 -14.05 5.89
CA GLN A 68 7.00 -13.73 4.82
C GLN A 68 6.85 -14.66 3.62
N GLU A 69 6.72 -15.98 3.86
CA GLU A 69 6.48 -16.97 2.80
C GLU A 69 5.14 -16.70 2.10
N ALA A 70 4.08 -16.37 2.86
CA ALA A 70 2.78 -16.03 2.29
C ALA A 70 2.85 -14.81 1.37
N MET A 71 3.51 -13.74 1.79
CA MET A 71 3.65 -12.53 0.99
C MET A 71 4.48 -12.78 -0.28
N CYS A 72 5.58 -13.54 -0.17
CA CYS A 72 6.37 -13.94 -1.35
C CYS A 72 5.55 -14.77 -2.34
N GLU A 73 4.75 -15.73 -1.86
CA GLU A 73 3.87 -16.54 -2.73
C GLU A 73 2.79 -15.69 -3.42
N LEU A 74 2.23 -14.71 -2.70
CA LEU A 74 1.17 -13.86 -3.21
C LEU A 74 1.67 -12.81 -4.21
N GLU A 75 2.83 -12.20 -3.98
CA GLU A 75 3.35 -11.11 -4.82
C GLU A 75 4.43 -11.56 -5.81
N GLY A 76 4.93 -12.81 -5.70
CA GLY A 76 5.94 -13.35 -6.62
C GLY A 76 7.38 -12.93 -6.30
N GLY A 77 7.67 -12.55 -5.05
CA GLY A 77 9.00 -12.06 -4.66
C GLY A 77 9.98 -13.14 -4.20
N ALA A 78 11.26 -12.76 -4.16
CA ALA A 78 12.35 -13.58 -3.62
C ALA A 78 12.41 -13.55 -2.09
N GLY A 79 11.88 -12.47 -1.48
CA GLY A 79 11.81 -12.32 -0.03
C GLY A 79 10.90 -11.17 0.38
N CYS A 80 10.47 -11.20 1.64
CA CYS A 80 9.61 -10.18 2.25
C CYS A 80 10.22 -9.68 3.56
N ALA A 81 10.43 -8.37 3.68
CA ALA A 81 10.76 -7.71 4.93
C ALA A 81 9.48 -7.26 5.64
N LEU A 82 9.45 -7.39 6.97
CA LEU A 82 8.33 -7.02 7.82
C LEU A 82 8.69 -5.82 8.68
N PHE A 83 7.76 -4.89 8.83
CA PHE A 83 7.95 -3.62 9.51
C PHE A 83 6.80 -3.33 10.48
N PRO A 84 7.00 -2.49 11.51
CA PRO A 84 5.95 -2.19 12.50
C PRO A 84 4.79 -1.37 11.93
N CYS A 85 4.96 -0.72 10.78
CA CYS A 85 3.88 0.00 10.08
C CYS A 85 4.26 0.29 8.62
N GLY A 86 3.30 0.76 7.82
CA GLY A 86 3.52 1.11 6.41
C GLY A 86 4.56 2.21 6.22
N ALA A 87 4.53 3.27 7.03
CA ALA A 87 5.53 4.35 6.94
C ALA A 87 6.96 3.83 7.22
N ALA A 88 7.14 2.91 8.17
CA ALA A 88 8.42 2.26 8.41
C ALA A 88 8.86 1.40 7.21
N ALA A 89 7.92 0.70 6.55
CA ALA A 89 8.21 -0.08 5.35
C ALA A 89 8.71 0.82 4.21
N VAL A 90 8.01 1.91 3.91
CA VAL A 90 8.43 2.88 2.88
C VAL A 90 9.78 3.49 3.21
N ALA A 91 9.93 4.07 4.41
CA ALA A 91 11.14 4.78 4.81
C ALA A 91 12.38 3.87 4.78
N ASN A 92 12.29 2.68 5.36
CA ASN A 92 13.44 1.76 5.41
C ASN A 92 13.73 1.11 4.05
N THR A 93 12.72 0.90 3.21
CA THR A 93 12.93 0.38 1.87
C THR A 93 13.67 1.39 1.00
N ILE A 94 13.27 2.67 1.02
CA ILE A 94 13.98 3.71 0.29
C ILE A 94 15.41 3.86 0.84
N LEU A 95 15.57 3.98 2.16
CA LEU A 95 16.87 4.15 2.81
C LEU A 95 17.85 3.02 2.49
N ALA A 96 17.36 1.82 2.22
CA ALA A 96 18.20 0.69 1.85
C ALA A 96 18.98 0.89 0.55
N PHE A 97 18.54 1.79 -0.33
CA PHE A 97 19.07 1.93 -1.70
C PHE A 97 19.58 3.34 -2.03
N VAL A 98 19.69 4.23 -1.04
CA VAL A 98 20.21 5.59 -1.24
C VAL A 98 21.30 5.92 -0.25
N GLU A 99 22.25 6.74 -0.69
CA GLU A 99 23.30 7.31 0.12
C GLU A 99 23.47 8.82 -0.18
N GLN A 100 24.37 9.48 0.54
CA GLN A 100 24.65 10.89 0.31
C GLN A 100 25.03 11.16 -1.14
N GLY A 101 24.38 12.13 -1.76
CA GLY A 101 24.59 12.53 -3.16
C GLY A 101 23.64 11.85 -4.15
N ASP A 102 22.86 10.87 -3.71
CA ASP A 102 21.87 10.20 -4.57
C ASP A 102 20.61 11.02 -4.79
N HIS A 103 19.87 10.65 -5.83
CA HIS A 103 18.60 11.24 -6.21
C HIS A 103 17.47 10.21 -6.21
N ILE A 104 16.31 10.65 -5.69
CA ILE A 104 15.04 9.93 -5.73
C ILE A 104 14.10 10.66 -6.69
N LEU A 105 13.48 9.93 -7.60
CA LEU A 105 12.41 10.41 -8.46
C LEU A 105 11.09 9.81 -7.98
N MET A 106 10.20 10.62 -7.40
CA MET A 106 8.97 10.18 -6.73
C MET A 106 7.72 10.70 -7.45
N THR A 107 6.67 9.88 -7.53
CA THR A 107 5.38 10.38 -8.02
C THR A 107 4.85 11.49 -7.13
N ASN A 108 4.33 12.55 -7.75
CA ASN A 108 3.74 13.70 -7.08
C ASN A 108 2.48 13.34 -6.27
N THR A 109 1.89 12.17 -6.51
CA THR A 109 0.71 11.66 -5.82
C THR A 109 1.03 10.61 -4.76
N ALA A 110 2.30 10.48 -4.35
CA ALA A 110 2.68 9.61 -3.25
C ALA A 110 2.05 10.09 -1.92
N TYR A 111 1.84 9.14 -1.01
CA TYR A 111 1.37 9.41 0.33
C TYR A 111 2.25 10.45 1.04
N GLU A 112 1.63 11.49 1.63
CA GLU A 112 2.33 12.65 2.18
C GLU A 112 3.50 12.29 3.13
N PRO A 113 3.35 11.37 4.10
CA PRO A 113 4.48 10.98 4.96
C PRO A 113 5.66 10.36 4.21
N SER A 114 5.44 9.74 3.05
CA SER A 114 6.52 9.23 2.19
C SER A 114 7.28 10.38 1.53
N GLN A 115 6.57 11.41 1.07
CA GLN A 115 7.16 12.64 0.54
C GLN A 115 7.94 13.40 1.64
N ASP A 116 7.34 13.51 2.83
CA ASP A 116 7.95 14.16 3.99
C ASP A 116 9.22 13.45 4.46
N PHE A 117 9.24 12.15 4.47
CA PHE A 117 10.43 11.37 4.77
C PHE A 117 11.57 11.70 3.79
N CYS A 118 11.28 11.68 2.50
CA CYS A 118 12.28 11.98 1.47
C CYS A 118 12.80 13.43 1.58
N SER A 119 11.89 14.40 1.68
CA SER A 119 12.29 15.83 1.71
C SER A 119 12.86 16.26 3.05
N LYS A 120 12.28 15.84 4.18
CA LYS A 120 12.63 16.34 5.52
C LYS A 120 13.72 15.52 6.22
N ILE A 121 13.79 14.22 5.99
CA ILE A 121 14.76 13.33 6.63
C ILE A 121 15.92 13.04 5.69
N LEU A 122 15.66 12.46 4.51
CA LEU A 122 16.72 12.12 3.56
C LEU A 122 17.43 13.37 3.00
N GLY A 123 16.71 14.50 2.86
CA GLY A 123 17.31 15.77 2.50
C GLY A 123 18.42 16.22 3.47
N LYS A 124 18.26 15.96 4.79
CA LYS A 124 19.31 16.22 5.79
C LYS A 124 20.52 15.29 5.67
N LEU A 125 20.33 14.13 5.06
CA LEU A 125 21.38 13.15 4.78
C LEU A 125 22.05 13.36 3.42
N GLY A 126 21.68 14.44 2.71
CA GLY A 126 22.27 14.80 1.42
C GLY A 126 21.69 14.04 0.23
N VAL A 127 20.54 13.41 0.38
CA VAL A 127 19.77 12.80 -0.74
C VAL A 127 18.80 13.83 -1.30
N THR A 128 18.75 13.98 -2.61
CA THR A 128 17.81 14.89 -3.28
C THR A 128 16.58 14.15 -3.77
N THR A 129 15.44 14.84 -3.79
CA THR A 129 14.18 14.27 -4.30
C THR A 129 13.54 15.22 -5.28
N SER A 130 13.10 14.71 -6.43
CA SER A 130 12.22 15.44 -7.36
C SER A 130 10.94 14.63 -7.62
N TRP A 131 9.92 15.34 -8.11
CA TRP A 131 8.58 14.78 -8.28
C TRP A 131 8.16 14.82 -9.74
N PHE A 132 7.36 13.83 -10.15
CA PHE A 132 6.81 13.76 -11.50
C PHE A 132 5.29 13.60 -11.48
N ASP A 133 4.66 14.04 -12.56
CA ASP A 133 3.21 13.88 -12.78
C ASP A 133 2.84 12.39 -12.91
N PRO A 134 1.80 11.88 -12.21
CA PRO A 134 1.40 10.47 -12.27
C PRO A 134 1.05 9.98 -13.69
N LEU A 135 0.70 10.88 -14.60
CA LEU A 135 0.32 10.54 -15.98
C LEU A 135 1.44 10.79 -17.00
N ILE A 136 2.67 11.01 -16.53
CA ILE A 136 3.83 11.39 -17.35
C ILE A 136 4.22 10.35 -18.43
N GLY A 137 3.93 9.07 -18.20
CA GLY A 137 4.29 7.99 -19.11
C GLY A 137 5.78 7.94 -19.44
N ALA A 138 6.13 7.86 -20.73
CA ALA A 138 7.52 7.75 -21.20
C ALA A 138 8.36 9.01 -20.97
N ASP A 139 7.73 10.17 -20.80
CA ASP A 139 8.43 11.45 -20.55
C ASP A 139 9.12 11.51 -19.20
N ILE A 140 8.90 10.51 -18.32
CA ILE A 140 9.64 10.34 -17.06
C ILE A 140 11.16 10.36 -17.29
N THR A 141 11.65 9.96 -18.46
CA THR A 141 13.07 10.00 -18.79
C THR A 141 13.69 11.39 -18.71
N GLN A 142 12.90 12.45 -18.87
CA GLN A 142 13.37 13.84 -18.78
C GLN A 142 13.65 14.27 -17.32
N HIS A 143 13.16 13.53 -16.34
CA HIS A 143 13.35 13.78 -14.91
C HIS A 143 14.43 12.89 -14.28
N ILE A 144 14.90 11.87 -14.99
CA ILE A 144 15.97 10.98 -14.52
C ILE A 144 17.30 11.70 -14.59
N GLN A 145 18.02 11.73 -13.48
CA GLN A 145 19.36 12.30 -13.33
C GLN A 145 20.42 11.19 -13.32
N PRO A 146 21.70 11.49 -13.61
CA PRO A 146 22.79 10.50 -13.58
C PRO A 146 22.94 9.78 -12.22
N ASN A 147 22.55 10.42 -11.14
CA ASN A 147 22.57 9.91 -9.77
C ASN A 147 21.20 9.44 -9.27
N THR A 148 20.21 9.24 -10.15
CA THR A 148 18.92 8.67 -9.76
C THR A 148 19.09 7.20 -9.37
N LYS A 149 18.84 6.88 -8.11
CA LYS A 149 18.93 5.54 -7.55
C LYS A 149 17.58 4.88 -7.31
N VAL A 150 16.57 5.68 -6.99
CA VAL A 150 15.22 5.17 -6.69
C VAL A 150 14.20 5.91 -7.55
N VAL A 151 13.29 5.15 -8.16
CA VAL A 151 12.05 5.65 -8.75
C VAL A 151 10.90 5.10 -7.92
N PHE A 152 10.16 5.98 -7.25
CA PHE A 152 9.09 5.62 -6.34
C PHE A 152 7.72 5.93 -6.94
N LEU A 153 6.89 4.89 -7.04
CA LEU A 153 5.55 4.91 -7.61
C LEU A 153 4.51 4.70 -6.51
N GLU A 154 3.30 5.20 -6.74
CA GLU A 154 2.09 4.86 -5.98
C GLU A 154 0.90 4.93 -6.94
N SER A 155 0.28 3.78 -7.21
CA SER A 155 -0.80 3.69 -8.20
C SER A 155 -1.90 2.74 -7.74
N PRO A 156 -3.13 3.24 -7.61
CA PRO A 156 -3.60 4.63 -7.76
C PRO A 156 -2.96 5.59 -6.76
N GLY A 157 -2.81 6.86 -7.17
CA GLY A 157 -2.23 7.91 -6.35
C GLY A 157 -3.05 8.22 -5.10
N SER A 158 -2.36 8.63 -4.04
CA SER A 158 -2.97 8.98 -2.75
C SER A 158 -4.01 10.11 -2.93
N ILE A 159 -5.21 9.90 -2.38
CA ILE A 159 -6.37 10.82 -2.34
C ILE A 159 -7.03 11.03 -3.70
N THR A 160 -6.29 11.38 -4.75
CA THR A 160 -6.84 11.82 -6.05
C THR A 160 -6.98 10.69 -7.08
N MET A 161 -6.43 9.51 -6.78
CA MET A 161 -6.68 8.22 -7.45
C MET A 161 -6.23 8.13 -8.92
N GLU A 162 -5.26 8.90 -9.37
CA GLU A 162 -4.67 8.77 -10.71
C GLU A 162 -3.98 7.41 -10.85
N VAL A 163 -4.19 6.72 -11.96
CA VAL A 163 -3.52 5.45 -12.25
C VAL A 163 -2.41 5.67 -13.27
N HIS A 164 -1.22 5.21 -12.95
CA HIS A 164 -0.04 5.35 -13.78
C HIS A 164 -0.04 4.37 -14.96
N ASP A 165 0.60 4.75 -16.07
CA ASP A 165 0.99 3.82 -17.13
C ASP A 165 2.28 3.08 -16.72
N ILE A 166 2.13 2.13 -15.80
CA ILE A 166 3.26 1.42 -15.18
C ILE A 166 4.19 0.77 -16.21
N PRO A 167 3.72 -0.03 -17.20
CA PRO A 167 4.61 -0.66 -18.17
C PRO A 167 5.43 0.35 -18.97
N THR A 168 4.81 1.47 -19.37
CA THR A 168 5.51 2.53 -20.10
C THR A 168 6.56 3.22 -19.25
N ILE A 169 6.22 3.57 -17.99
CA ILE A 169 7.15 4.18 -17.04
C ILE A 169 8.33 3.25 -16.78
N VAL A 170 8.07 1.99 -16.42
CA VAL A 170 9.12 1.00 -16.11
C VAL A 170 10.05 0.78 -17.29
N SER A 171 9.49 0.56 -18.49
CA SER A 171 10.29 0.40 -19.72
C SER A 171 11.17 1.63 -20.02
N ALA A 172 10.64 2.83 -19.82
CA ALA A 172 11.38 4.07 -20.02
C ALA A 172 12.52 4.22 -19.01
N VAL A 173 12.28 3.93 -17.73
CA VAL A 173 13.29 3.95 -16.66
C VAL A 173 14.40 2.92 -16.94
N ARG A 174 14.04 1.66 -17.23
CA ARG A 174 15.01 0.59 -17.51
C ARG A 174 15.94 0.90 -18.66
N ARG A 175 15.44 1.61 -19.68
CA ARG A 175 16.26 2.00 -20.85
C ARG A 175 17.34 3.01 -20.52
N VAL A 176 17.09 3.97 -19.63
CA VAL A 176 18.02 5.10 -19.35
C VAL A 176 18.72 5.00 -18.00
N ALA A 177 18.15 4.27 -17.05
CA ALA A 177 18.69 4.05 -15.71
C ALA A 177 18.43 2.60 -15.26
N PRO A 178 19.04 1.58 -15.92
CA PRO A 178 18.75 0.16 -15.65
C PRO A 178 19.06 -0.26 -14.21
N GLU A 179 19.99 0.43 -13.55
CA GLU A 179 20.39 0.14 -12.17
C GLU A 179 19.48 0.82 -11.13
N ALA A 180 18.65 1.77 -11.52
CA ALA A 180 17.71 2.40 -10.60
C ALA A 180 16.73 1.35 -10.04
N VAL A 181 16.45 1.43 -8.73
CA VAL A 181 15.49 0.56 -8.07
C VAL A 181 14.10 1.17 -8.20
N ILE A 182 13.20 0.45 -8.84
CA ILE A 182 11.81 0.85 -9.00
C ILE A 182 10.99 0.25 -7.87
N MET A 183 10.38 1.12 -7.08
CA MET A 183 9.54 0.74 -5.93
C MET A 183 8.12 1.24 -6.12
N ILE A 184 7.14 0.51 -5.61
CA ILE A 184 5.75 0.95 -5.62
C ILE A 184 5.11 0.77 -4.25
N ASP A 185 4.40 1.80 -3.77
CA ASP A 185 3.39 1.59 -2.75
C ASP A 185 2.15 0.95 -3.41
N ASN A 186 1.94 -0.32 -3.10
CA ASN A 186 0.90 -1.18 -3.65
C ASN A 186 -0.24 -1.42 -2.65
N THR A 187 -0.37 -0.55 -1.65
CA THR A 187 -1.31 -0.72 -0.54
C THR A 187 -2.76 -0.77 -1.03
N TRP A 188 -3.14 0.10 -1.99
CA TRP A 188 -4.51 0.15 -2.52
C TRP A 188 -4.94 -1.16 -3.18
N ALA A 189 -4.03 -1.82 -3.87
CA ALA A 189 -4.27 -3.08 -4.57
C ALA A 189 -4.01 -4.32 -3.70
N ALA A 190 -3.62 -4.14 -2.43
CA ALA A 190 -3.35 -5.21 -1.46
C ALA A 190 -2.35 -6.27 -1.96
N GLY A 191 -1.46 -5.93 -2.91
CA GLY A 191 -0.52 -6.86 -3.53
C GLY A 191 -1.16 -7.98 -4.35
N VAL A 192 -2.48 -7.99 -4.49
CA VAL A 192 -3.22 -9.05 -5.20
C VAL A 192 -4.00 -8.54 -6.39
N LEU A 193 -4.51 -7.31 -6.36
CA LEU A 193 -5.23 -6.71 -7.49
C LEU A 193 -4.27 -6.17 -8.55
N PHE A 194 -3.04 -5.86 -8.18
CA PHE A 194 -1.95 -5.48 -9.06
C PHE A 194 -0.68 -6.24 -8.66
N LYS A 195 -0.10 -7.00 -9.59
CA LYS A 195 1.08 -7.85 -9.41
C LYS A 195 2.35 -7.09 -9.79
N ALA A 196 2.80 -6.20 -8.92
CA ALA A 196 3.88 -5.25 -9.22
C ALA A 196 5.15 -5.90 -9.79
N LEU A 197 5.60 -7.02 -9.23
CA LEU A 197 6.82 -7.69 -9.68
C LEU A 197 6.70 -8.33 -11.07
N GLU A 198 5.49 -8.61 -11.55
CA GLU A 198 5.25 -9.08 -12.93
C GLU A 198 5.44 -7.95 -13.96
N PHE A 199 5.49 -6.68 -13.51
CA PHE A 199 5.72 -5.49 -14.33
C PHE A 199 7.16 -4.97 -14.24
N ASP A 200 8.13 -5.80 -13.87
CA ASP A 200 9.55 -5.44 -13.71
C ASP A 200 9.80 -4.32 -12.67
N ILE A 201 8.90 -4.19 -11.70
CA ILE A 201 9.11 -3.40 -10.49
C ILE A 201 9.96 -4.25 -9.53
N ASP A 202 10.91 -3.63 -8.85
CA ASP A 202 11.84 -4.35 -7.97
C ASP A 202 11.26 -4.67 -6.60
N ILE A 203 10.46 -3.73 -6.05
CA ILE A 203 9.93 -3.84 -4.69
C ILE A 203 8.49 -3.36 -4.62
N SER A 204 7.62 -4.22 -4.12
CA SER A 204 6.23 -3.92 -3.78
C SER A 204 6.12 -3.68 -2.28
N ILE A 205 5.70 -2.47 -1.90
CA ILE A 205 5.57 -2.05 -0.51
C ILE A 205 4.10 -1.94 -0.15
N GLN A 206 3.72 -2.35 1.05
CA GLN A 206 2.35 -2.22 1.52
C GLN A 206 2.28 -1.78 2.98
N ALA A 207 1.36 -0.88 3.29
CA ALA A 207 0.80 -0.75 4.61
C ALA A 207 -0.22 -1.88 4.84
N GLY A 208 0.26 -3.04 5.30
CA GLY A 208 -0.62 -4.18 5.60
C GLY A 208 -1.68 -3.90 6.66
N THR A 209 -1.50 -2.82 7.42
CA THR A 209 -2.49 -2.13 8.27
C THR A 209 -3.86 -1.99 7.60
N LYS A 210 -3.90 -1.89 6.26
CA LYS A 210 -5.11 -1.70 5.46
C LYS A 210 -5.78 -3.06 5.18
N TYR A 211 -5.87 -3.46 3.93
CA TYR A 211 -6.59 -4.67 3.52
C TYR A 211 -6.00 -5.98 4.01
N LEU A 212 -4.67 -6.09 4.22
CA LEU A 212 -4.08 -7.37 4.65
C LEU A 212 -4.63 -7.79 6.01
N ILE A 213 -4.62 -6.90 7.00
CA ILE A 213 -5.28 -7.12 8.31
C ILE A 213 -6.79 -6.98 8.18
N GLY A 214 -7.27 -5.85 7.65
CA GLY A 214 -8.66 -5.60 7.31
C GLY A 214 -9.61 -5.41 8.50
N HIS A 215 -9.09 -5.13 9.70
CA HIS A 215 -9.89 -5.07 10.94
C HIS A 215 -9.61 -3.83 11.80
N SER A 216 -8.83 -2.88 11.32
CA SER A 216 -8.54 -1.57 11.96
C SER A 216 -7.96 -1.67 13.38
N ASP A 217 -7.29 -2.77 13.73
CA ASP A 217 -6.86 -3.12 15.08
C ASP A 217 -5.35 -3.36 15.24
N ALA A 218 -4.57 -3.32 14.14
CA ALA A 218 -3.12 -3.48 14.19
C ALA A 218 -2.41 -2.76 13.04
N MET A 219 -1.12 -2.50 13.22
CA MET A 219 -0.27 -1.86 12.21
C MET A 219 0.82 -2.82 11.74
N VAL A 220 1.02 -2.89 10.44
CA VAL A 220 2.07 -3.68 9.80
C VAL A 220 2.49 -3.05 8.48
N GLY A 221 3.76 -3.14 8.16
CA GLY A 221 4.31 -2.86 6.84
C GLY A 221 4.97 -4.10 6.26
N THR A 222 4.84 -4.27 4.95
CA THR A 222 5.55 -5.32 4.20
C THR A 222 6.28 -4.72 3.01
N ALA A 223 7.45 -5.26 2.66
CA ALA A 223 8.13 -4.95 1.42
C ALA A 223 8.61 -6.26 0.79
N VAL A 224 8.02 -6.61 -0.34
CA VAL A 224 8.34 -7.81 -1.11
C VAL A 224 9.28 -7.42 -2.25
N ALA A 225 10.48 -8.01 -2.27
CA ALA A 225 11.51 -7.67 -3.25
C ALA A 225 11.77 -8.83 -4.21
N ASN A 226 12.19 -8.48 -5.44
CA ASN A 226 12.76 -9.43 -6.39
C ASN A 226 14.17 -9.90 -5.94
N ALA A 227 14.75 -10.86 -6.66
CA ALA A 227 16.05 -11.44 -6.31
C ALA A 227 17.19 -10.40 -6.32
N ARG A 228 17.13 -9.39 -7.19
CA ARG A 228 18.16 -8.32 -7.29
C ARG A 228 18.24 -7.48 -6.03
N CYS A 229 17.10 -7.17 -5.41
CA CYS A 229 17.01 -6.22 -4.31
C CYS A 229 16.86 -6.87 -2.93
N TRP A 230 16.53 -8.17 -2.85
CA TRP A 230 16.16 -8.80 -1.59
C TRP A 230 17.27 -8.78 -0.53
N GLU A 231 18.49 -9.12 -0.89
CA GLU A 231 19.56 -9.21 0.10
C GLU A 231 19.86 -7.86 0.74
N GLN A 232 19.95 -6.80 -0.06
CA GLN A 232 20.22 -5.44 0.42
C GLN A 232 19.07 -4.93 1.31
N LEU A 233 17.82 -5.12 0.89
CA LEU A 233 16.64 -4.75 1.68
C LEU A 233 16.62 -5.46 3.03
N ARG A 234 16.83 -6.79 3.02
CA ARG A 234 16.84 -7.64 4.22
C ARG A 234 17.90 -7.18 5.22
N GLU A 235 19.14 -7.00 4.78
CA GLU A 235 20.24 -6.64 5.67
C GLU A 235 20.05 -5.22 6.23
N ASN A 236 19.57 -4.25 5.41
CA ASN A 236 19.24 -2.92 5.89
C ASN A 236 18.16 -2.96 6.97
N ALA A 237 17.05 -3.68 6.75
CA ALA A 237 15.99 -3.83 7.74
C ALA A 237 16.52 -4.41 9.07
N TYR A 238 17.41 -5.38 9.01
CA TYR A 238 18.04 -5.95 10.22
C TYR A 238 18.97 -4.95 10.94
N LEU A 239 19.77 -4.21 10.19
CA LEU A 239 20.68 -3.21 10.76
C LEU A 239 19.90 -2.05 11.41
N MET A 240 18.80 -1.64 10.78
CA MET A 240 17.89 -0.61 11.31
C MET A 240 17.02 -1.12 12.47
N GLY A 241 17.15 -2.39 12.86
CA GLY A 241 16.40 -2.97 13.98
C GLY A 241 14.90 -3.15 13.69
N GLN A 242 14.51 -3.15 12.43
CA GLN A 242 13.10 -3.31 12.04
C GLN A 242 12.61 -4.70 12.36
N MET A 243 11.48 -4.77 13.05
CA MET A 243 10.78 -6.02 13.34
C MET A 243 9.30 -5.78 13.54
N LEU A 244 8.53 -6.82 13.33
CA LEU A 244 7.12 -6.90 13.66
C LEU A 244 6.97 -7.83 14.87
N ASP A 245 6.00 -7.60 15.74
CA ASP A 245 5.69 -8.56 16.80
C ASP A 245 4.98 -9.81 16.25
N ALA A 246 5.06 -10.92 16.98
CA ALA A 246 4.52 -12.20 16.53
C ALA A 246 2.99 -12.22 16.47
N ASP A 247 2.31 -11.48 17.34
CA ASP A 247 0.85 -11.40 17.37
C ASP A 247 0.33 -10.68 16.13
N THR A 248 0.92 -9.54 15.79
CA THR A 248 0.58 -8.80 14.57
C THR A 248 0.91 -9.60 13.31
N ALA A 249 2.03 -10.32 13.27
CA ALA A 249 2.33 -11.23 12.16
C ALA A 249 1.27 -12.33 12.00
N TYR A 250 0.78 -12.88 13.11
CA TYR A 250 -0.32 -13.84 13.11
C TYR A 250 -1.63 -13.22 12.64
N MET A 251 -2.02 -12.03 13.18
CA MET A 251 -3.23 -11.33 12.75
C MET A 251 -3.22 -11.01 11.27
N THR A 252 -2.06 -10.59 10.73
CA THR A 252 -1.90 -10.34 9.30
C THR A 252 -2.11 -11.65 8.50
N SER A 253 -1.45 -12.73 8.90
CA SER A 253 -1.64 -14.04 8.27
C SER A 253 -3.10 -14.52 8.32
N ARG A 254 -3.81 -14.27 9.42
CA ARG A 254 -5.23 -14.55 9.59
C ARG A 254 -6.08 -13.69 8.64
N GLY A 255 -5.79 -12.39 8.54
CA GLY A 255 -6.48 -11.47 7.63
C GLY A 255 -6.37 -11.88 6.15
N LEU A 256 -5.22 -12.43 5.73
CA LEU A 256 -5.04 -12.95 4.37
C LEU A 256 -6.08 -14.01 3.99
N ARG A 257 -6.56 -14.83 4.94
CA ARG A 257 -7.50 -15.93 4.68
C ARG A 257 -8.85 -15.44 4.14
N THR A 258 -9.24 -14.22 4.49
CA THR A 258 -10.50 -13.58 4.06
C THR A 258 -10.27 -12.40 3.10
N LEU A 259 -9.03 -12.12 2.71
CA LEU A 259 -8.70 -10.96 1.89
C LEU A 259 -9.49 -10.95 0.58
N GLY A 260 -9.53 -12.06 -0.15
CA GLY A 260 -10.25 -12.15 -1.43
C GLY A 260 -11.75 -11.91 -1.29
N VAL A 261 -12.38 -12.45 -0.25
CA VAL A 261 -13.82 -12.24 0.02
C VAL A 261 -14.08 -10.78 0.36
N ARG A 262 -13.25 -10.18 1.22
CA ARG A 262 -13.40 -8.76 1.61
C ARG A 262 -13.19 -7.82 0.43
N LEU A 263 -12.16 -8.03 -0.38
CA LEU A 263 -11.90 -7.19 -1.56
C LEU A 263 -13.03 -7.26 -2.58
N ARG A 264 -13.62 -8.43 -2.84
CA ARG A 264 -14.79 -8.56 -3.72
C ARG A 264 -15.97 -7.75 -3.20
N GLN A 265 -16.27 -7.83 -1.89
CA GLN A 265 -17.34 -7.06 -1.28
C GLN A 265 -17.06 -5.55 -1.34
N HIS A 266 -15.83 -5.12 -0.98
CA HIS A 266 -15.41 -3.73 -1.10
C HIS A 266 -15.56 -3.21 -2.54
N GLN A 267 -15.12 -3.98 -3.53
CA GLN A 267 -15.28 -3.61 -4.95
C GLN A 267 -16.75 -3.48 -5.33
N GLU A 268 -17.57 -4.46 -5.02
CA GLU A 268 -18.98 -4.44 -5.39
C GLU A 268 -19.70 -3.24 -4.77
N SER A 269 -19.49 -3.01 -3.48
CA SER A 269 -20.11 -1.91 -2.75
C SER A 269 -19.61 -0.55 -3.24
N SER A 270 -18.29 -0.39 -3.41
CA SER A 270 -17.69 0.87 -3.86
C SER A 270 -18.12 1.25 -5.28
N LEU A 271 -18.24 0.29 -6.19
CA LEU A 271 -18.71 0.56 -7.55
C LEU A 271 -20.17 1.03 -7.59
N LYS A 272 -21.05 0.42 -6.80
CA LYS A 272 -22.46 0.86 -6.70
C LYS A 272 -22.56 2.28 -6.15
N ILE A 273 -21.82 2.58 -5.07
CA ILE A 273 -21.81 3.92 -4.45
C ILE A 273 -21.17 4.94 -5.39
N ALA A 274 -20.06 4.61 -6.04
CA ALA A 274 -19.40 5.49 -6.99
C ALA A 274 -20.28 5.82 -8.20
N ALA A 275 -21.04 4.84 -8.71
CA ALA A 275 -22.02 5.06 -9.78
C ALA A 275 -23.19 5.96 -9.32
N TRP A 276 -23.68 5.78 -8.10
CA TRP A 276 -24.69 6.64 -7.50
C TRP A 276 -24.18 8.08 -7.34
N LEU A 277 -22.96 8.25 -6.80
CA LEU A 277 -22.31 9.56 -6.65
C LEU A 277 -22.08 10.25 -7.99
N ALA A 278 -21.70 9.53 -9.04
CA ALA A 278 -21.50 10.10 -10.38
C ALA A 278 -22.76 10.71 -10.99
N ASN A 279 -23.95 10.31 -10.52
CA ASN A 279 -25.23 10.87 -10.93
C ASN A 279 -25.81 11.85 -9.89
N HIS A 280 -25.12 12.13 -8.80
CA HIS A 280 -25.63 13.00 -7.75
C HIS A 280 -25.44 14.48 -8.10
N PRO A 281 -26.48 15.36 -7.98
CA PRO A 281 -26.42 16.74 -8.45
C PRO A 281 -25.37 17.61 -7.74
N GLN A 282 -24.93 17.25 -6.54
CA GLN A 282 -23.91 17.97 -5.77
C GLN A 282 -22.48 17.46 -6.01
N VAL A 283 -22.29 16.44 -6.87
CA VAL A 283 -20.98 15.85 -7.19
C VAL A 283 -20.54 16.29 -8.58
N ALA A 284 -19.37 16.89 -8.66
CA ALA A 284 -18.76 17.32 -9.93
C ALA A 284 -18.03 16.18 -10.63
N ARG A 285 -17.35 15.32 -9.85
CA ARG A 285 -16.51 14.24 -10.37
C ARG A 285 -16.32 13.16 -9.32
N VAL A 286 -16.28 11.91 -9.75
CA VAL A 286 -15.87 10.76 -8.94
C VAL A 286 -14.51 10.27 -9.43
N ASN A 287 -13.55 10.16 -8.52
CA ASN A 287 -12.21 9.63 -8.78
C ASN A 287 -12.17 8.17 -8.30
N HIS A 288 -12.73 7.27 -9.09
CA HIS A 288 -12.67 5.83 -8.82
C HIS A 288 -12.00 5.15 -10.02
N PRO A 289 -10.85 4.46 -9.86
CA PRO A 289 -10.07 3.91 -10.97
C PRO A 289 -10.87 3.08 -11.97
N ALA A 290 -11.86 2.34 -11.49
CA ALA A 290 -12.70 1.48 -12.34
C ALA A 290 -13.82 2.22 -13.09
N LEU A 291 -14.06 3.51 -12.83
CA LEU A 291 -15.07 4.28 -13.55
C LEU A 291 -14.49 4.91 -14.83
N PRO A 292 -15.18 4.77 -15.98
CA PRO A 292 -14.81 5.50 -17.19
C PRO A 292 -14.73 7.01 -16.92
N GLY A 293 -13.71 7.67 -17.45
CA GLY A 293 -13.46 9.11 -17.23
C GLY A 293 -12.55 9.41 -16.03
N SER A 294 -12.27 8.46 -15.14
CA SER A 294 -11.23 8.62 -14.11
C SER A 294 -9.84 8.66 -14.75
N LYS A 295 -8.94 9.47 -14.18
CA LYS A 295 -7.57 9.64 -14.69
C LYS A 295 -6.81 8.31 -14.64
N GLY A 296 -6.39 7.83 -15.81
CA GLY A 296 -5.70 6.55 -15.96
C GLY A 296 -6.61 5.32 -15.92
N HIS A 297 -7.95 5.47 -16.09
CA HIS A 297 -8.89 4.33 -16.16
C HIS A 297 -8.46 3.25 -17.17
N ALA A 298 -7.94 3.65 -18.34
CA ALA A 298 -7.47 2.72 -19.35
C ALA A 298 -6.31 1.84 -18.84
N PHE A 299 -5.41 2.40 -18.02
CA PHE A 299 -4.30 1.69 -17.40
C PHE A 299 -4.79 0.75 -16.31
N TRP A 300 -5.73 1.22 -15.45
CA TRP A 300 -6.39 0.35 -14.49
C TRP A 300 -7.04 -0.86 -15.17
N LYS A 301 -7.80 -0.64 -16.24
CA LYS A 301 -8.50 -1.71 -16.97
C LYS A 301 -7.54 -2.71 -17.59
N ARG A 302 -6.35 -2.30 -18.00
CA ARG A 302 -5.31 -3.15 -18.61
C ARG A 302 -4.55 -3.96 -17.56
N ASP A 303 -4.18 -3.32 -16.43
CA ASP A 303 -3.14 -3.81 -15.54
C ASP A 303 -3.68 -4.38 -14.21
N PHE A 304 -4.89 -3.99 -13.80
CA PHE A 304 -5.47 -4.41 -12.53
C PHE A 304 -6.54 -5.49 -12.73
N THR A 305 -6.61 -6.41 -11.79
CA THR A 305 -7.61 -7.49 -11.81
C THR A 305 -8.91 -7.14 -11.08
N GLY A 306 -8.98 -5.94 -10.49
CA GLY A 306 -10.15 -5.47 -9.75
C GLY A 306 -9.90 -4.13 -9.10
N SER A 307 -10.83 -3.71 -8.23
CA SER A 307 -10.74 -2.47 -7.47
C SER A 307 -10.99 -2.70 -5.98
N SER A 308 -10.73 -1.69 -5.18
CA SER A 308 -10.87 -1.72 -3.73
C SER A 308 -11.99 -0.79 -3.24
N GLY A 309 -12.17 -0.67 -1.93
CA GLY A 309 -13.19 0.18 -1.32
C GLY A 309 -12.80 1.66 -1.20
N LEU A 310 -11.55 2.02 -1.49
CA LEU A 310 -11.06 3.40 -1.33
C LEU A 310 -11.14 4.18 -2.63
N PHE A 311 -11.84 5.32 -2.59
CA PHE A 311 -11.88 6.29 -3.68
C PHE A 311 -12.20 7.70 -3.17
N SER A 312 -12.27 8.68 -4.06
CA SER A 312 -12.68 10.05 -3.72
C SER A 312 -13.66 10.63 -4.72
N PHE A 313 -14.31 11.71 -4.33
CA PHE A 313 -15.15 12.50 -5.23
C PHE A 313 -15.01 13.99 -4.90
N VAL A 314 -15.26 14.84 -5.89
CA VAL A 314 -15.19 16.29 -5.79
C VAL A 314 -16.61 16.84 -5.81
N LEU A 315 -16.93 17.70 -4.86
CA LEU A 315 -18.24 18.40 -4.80
C LEU A 315 -18.33 19.50 -5.86
N ASN A 316 -19.55 19.94 -6.17
CA ASN A 316 -19.77 21.08 -7.07
C ASN A 316 -19.36 22.43 -6.47
N LYS A 317 -19.18 22.50 -5.15
CA LYS A 317 -18.81 23.72 -4.44
C LYS A 317 -17.70 23.44 -3.41
N LYS A 318 -16.96 24.47 -3.06
CA LYS A 318 -16.09 24.48 -1.89
C LYS A 318 -16.95 24.74 -0.66
N LEU A 319 -16.95 23.80 0.30
CA LEU A 319 -17.68 23.95 1.54
C LEU A 319 -16.97 24.95 2.47
N THR A 320 -17.73 25.79 3.13
CA THR A 320 -17.29 26.56 4.29
C THR A 320 -17.03 25.61 5.48
N GLU A 321 -16.37 26.07 6.53
CA GLU A 321 -16.15 25.26 7.75
C GLU A 321 -17.47 24.80 8.38
N ALA A 322 -18.48 25.68 8.42
CA ALA A 322 -19.81 25.36 8.95
C ALA A 322 -20.52 24.28 8.11
N GLU A 323 -20.46 24.38 6.79
CA GLU A 323 -21.01 23.37 5.88
C GLU A 323 -20.24 22.06 5.98
N LEU A 324 -18.92 22.11 6.13
CA LEU A 324 -18.07 20.94 6.30
C LEU A 324 -18.43 20.18 7.58
N SER A 325 -18.60 20.91 8.70
CA SER A 325 -19.07 20.32 9.96
C SER A 325 -20.50 19.76 9.82
N ALA A 326 -21.41 20.50 9.20
CA ALA A 326 -22.77 20.02 8.97
C ALA A 326 -22.78 18.73 8.14
N TYR A 327 -21.91 18.63 7.14
CA TYR A 327 -21.79 17.45 6.28
C TYR A 327 -21.20 16.25 7.05
N LEU A 328 -20.07 16.43 7.74
CA LEU A 328 -19.26 15.33 8.28
C LEU A 328 -19.68 14.88 9.70
N ASP A 329 -20.14 15.78 10.58
CA ASP A 329 -20.31 15.49 12.01
C ASP A 329 -21.51 14.57 12.32
N ASN A 330 -22.42 14.35 11.37
CA ASN A 330 -23.73 13.73 11.63
C ASN A 330 -24.02 12.49 10.77
N PHE A 331 -22.99 11.81 10.27
CA PHE A 331 -23.17 10.49 9.65
C PHE A 331 -23.48 9.43 10.71
N SER A 332 -24.32 8.48 10.36
CA SER A 332 -24.70 7.38 11.26
C SER A 332 -23.81 6.15 11.07
N LEU A 333 -23.30 5.93 9.88
CA LEU A 333 -22.49 4.77 9.49
C LEU A 333 -21.06 5.17 9.14
N PHE A 334 -20.89 6.24 8.36
CA PHE A 334 -19.55 6.73 8.06
C PHE A 334 -18.93 7.43 9.26
N SER A 335 -17.75 6.99 9.67
CA SER A 335 -16.97 7.64 10.72
C SER A 335 -15.85 8.50 10.13
N MET A 336 -15.62 9.68 10.74
CA MET A 336 -14.43 10.47 10.40
C MET A 336 -13.19 9.82 10.99
N ALA A 337 -12.32 9.31 10.14
CA ALA A 337 -11.04 8.76 10.58
C ALA A 337 -10.01 8.79 9.45
N TYR A 338 -8.77 8.91 9.85
CA TYR A 338 -7.65 8.55 8.98
C TYR A 338 -7.57 7.02 8.82
N SER A 339 -6.73 6.56 7.87
CA SER A 339 -6.66 5.16 7.49
C SER A 339 -7.86 4.73 6.63
N TRP A 340 -7.95 3.43 6.34
CA TRP A 340 -8.95 2.78 5.50
C TRP A 340 -8.63 1.27 5.39
N GLY A 341 -9.47 0.50 4.70
CA GLY A 341 -9.19 -0.91 4.40
C GLY A 341 -9.67 -1.89 5.47
N GLY A 342 -10.36 -1.40 6.50
CA GLY A 342 -11.05 -2.19 7.49
C GLY A 342 -12.45 -2.63 7.03
N TYR A 343 -13.22 -3.19 7.94
CA TYR A 343 -14.62 -3.60 7.70
C TYR A 343 -15.61 -2.42 7.75
N GLU A 344 -15.20 -1.30 8.37
CA GLU A 344 -15.99 -0.09 8.60
C GLU A 344 -15.86 0.90 7.46
N SER A 345 -16.92 1.68 7.20
CA SER A 345 -16.92 2.80 6.25
C SER A 345 -16.39 4.08 6.89
N LEU A 346 -15.44 4.73 6.20
CA LEU A 346 -14.77 5.94 6.67
C LEU A 346 -14.90 7.06 5.66
N ILE A 347 -14.95 8.30 6.16
CA ILE A 347 -15.06 9.53 5.35
C ILE A 347 -14.15 10.62 5.91
N ILE A 348 -13.48 11.34 5.02
CA ILE A 348 -12.80 12.61 5.32
C ILE A 348 -12.92 13.55 4.14
N ALA A 349 -12.86 14.85 4.39
CA ALA A 349 -12.84 15.85 3.33
C ALA A 349 -11.56 16.68 3.37
N ASN A 350 -11.15 17.16 2.22
CA ASN A 350 -9.97 18.00 2.03
C ASN A 350 -10.38 19.21 1.16
N GLN A 351 -9.88 20.38 1.56
CA GLN A 351 -9.99 21.55 0.72
C GLN A 351 -8.92 21.54 -0.38
N PRO A 352 -9.14 22.21 -1.53
CA PRO A 352 -8.18 22.23 -2.63
C PRO A 352 -6.77 22.66 -2.21
N GLU A 353 -6.67 23.63 -1.30
CA GLU A 353 -5.40 24.16 -0.78
C GLU A 353 -4.61 23.10 0.01
N GLN A 354 -5.32 22.24 0.75
CA GLN A 354 -4.69 21.15 1.50
C GLN A 354 -4.09 20.12 0.55
N ILE A 355 -4.80 19.82 -0.55
CA ILE A 355 -4.28 18.91 -1.57
C ILE A 355 -3.12 19.58 -2.33
N ALA A 356 -3.23 20.87 -2.66
CA ALA A 356 -2.14 21.61 -3.33
C ALA A 356 -0.85 21.63 -2.49
N ALA A 357 -0.98 21.76 -1.18
CA ALA A 357 0.16 21.76 -0.26
C ALA A 357 0.99 20.44 -0.26
N ILE A 358 0.37 19.33 -0.64
CA ILE A 358 0.99 18.00 -0.71
C ILE A 358 1.22 17.52 -2.16
N ARG A 359 1.23 18.45 -3.12
CA ARG A 359 1.51 18.20 -4.55
C ARG A 359 2.68 19.07 -5.00
N PRO A 360 3.94 18.70 -4.69
CA PRO A 360 5.13 19.53 -4.95
C PRO A 360 5.32 19.92 -6.41
N ALA A 361 4.87 19.06 -7.35
CA ALA A 361 4.89 19.36 -8.78
C ALA A 361 3.59 19.99 -9.30
N GLY A 362 2.65 20.39 -8.42
CA GLY A 362 1.33 20.92 -8.81
C GLY A 362 0.37 19.83 -9.28
N GLY A 363 -0.57 20.15 -10.18
CA GLY A 363 -1.45 19.16 -10.79
C GLY A 363 -2.83 19.00 -10.12
N VAL A 364 -3.21 19.87 -9.17
CA VAL A 364 -4.57 19.92 -8.64
C VAL A 364 -5.47 20.65 -9.66
N ASP A 365 -6.47 19.96 -10.17
CA ASP A 365 -7.36 20.41 -11.26
C ASP A 365 -8.81 20.67 -10.80
N PHE A 366 -8.99 20.89 -9.52
CA PHE A 366 -10.31 21.21 -8.93
C PHE A 366 -10.19 22.34 -7.90
N THR A 367 -11.27 23.09 -7.73
CA THR A 367 -11.36 24.24 -6.82
C THR A 367 -12.41 24.04 -5.72
N SER A 368 -13.01 22.88 -5.68
CA SER A 368 -14.09 22.50 -4.77
C SER A 368 -13.61 21.49 -3.73
N THR A 369 -14.40 21.25 -2.69
CA THR A 369 -14.07 20.27 -1.64
C THR A 369 -14.00 18.86 -2.23
N LEU A 370 -12.91 18.15 -1.94
CA LEU A 370 -12.73 16.73 -2.24
C LEU A 370 -13.07 15.91 -1.01
N VAL A 371 -13.88 14.88 -1.19
CA VAL A 371 -14.24 13.91 -0.14
C VAL A 371 -13.61 12.56 -0.48
N ARG A 372 -12.82 12.00 0.44
CA ARG A 372 -12.29 10.64 0.34
C ARG A 372 -13.17 9.72 1.18
N VAL A 373 -13.60 8.62 0.60
CA VAL A 373 -14.36 7.57 1.28
C VAL A 373 -13.66 6.22 1.18
N HIS A 374 -13.75 5.46 2.24
CA HIS A 374 -13.54 4.02 2.22
C HIS A 374 -14.89 3.36 2.47
N ILE A 375 -15.27 2.45 1.59
CA ILE A 375 -16.50 1.69 1.69
C ILE A 375 -16.19 0.36 2.37
N GLY A 376 -16.78 0.16 3.53
CA GLY A 376 -16.65 -1.03 4.35
C GLY A 376 -17.48 -2.21 3.86
N LEU A 377 -17.93 -3.03 4.80
CA LEU A 377 -18.68 -4.26 4.53
C LEU A 377 -20.16 -4.14 4.90
N GLU A 378 -20.62 -2.94 5.26
CA GLU A 378 -22.01 -2.64 5.57
C GLU A 378 -22.91 -2.76 4.32
N SER A 379 -24.23 -2.78 4.53
CA SER A 379 -25.21 -2.75 3.43
C SER A 379 -25.01 -1.52 2.55
N VAL A 380 -24.93 -1.72 1.24
CA VAL A 380 -24.78 -0.62 0.27
C VAL A 380 -25.93 0.37 0.31
N ASP A 381 -27.15 -0.14 0.48
CA ASP A 381 -28.36 0.69 0.51
C ASP A 381 -28.37 1.60 1.74
N ASP A 382 -27.94 1.08 2.89
CA ASP A 382 -27.80 1.86 4.12
C ASP A 382 -26.71 2.92 3.99
N LEU A 383 -25.56 2.59 3.37
CA LEU A 383 -24.48 3.54 3.12
C LEU A 383 -24.92 4.66 2.15
N ILE A 384 -25.68 4.34 1.11
CA ILE A 384 -26.25 5.34 0.19
C ILE A 384 -27.23 6.25 0.92
N ALA A 385 -28.09 5.69 1.78
CA ALA A 385 -29.02 6.47 2.58
C ALA A 385 -28.31 7.43 3.53
N ASP A 386 -27.23 6.99 4.18
CA ASP A 386 -26.43 7.82 5.07
C ASP A 386 -25.71 8.96 4.30
N LEU A 387 -25.13 8.66 3.12
CA LEU A 387 -24.55 9.69 2.23
C LEU A 387 -25.62 10.69 1.76
N ALA A 388 -26.80 10.23 1.37
CA ALA A 388 -27.90 11.10 0.94
C ALA A 388 -28.34 12.05 2.08
N ALA A 389 -28.42 11.54 3.32
CA ALA A 389 -28.67 12.38 4.49
C ALA A 389 -27.56 13.42 4.70
N GLY A 390 -26.30 13.06 4.45
CA GLY A 390 -25.16 13.98 4.45
C GLY A 390 -25.33 15.12 3.45
N PHE A 391 -25.62 14.78 2.20
CA PHE A 391 -25.83 15.77 1.14
C PHE A 391 -27.02 16.71 1.43
N ALA A 392 -28.09 16.23 2.06
CA ALA A 392 -29.25 17.05 2.41
C ALA A 392 -28.90 18.16 3.43
N ARG A 393 -27.80 18.04 4.16
CA ARG A 393 -27.36 19.05 5.14
C ARG A 393 -26.58 20.22 4.54
N ILE A 394 -26.19 20.15 3.27
CA ILE A 394 -25.34 21.14 2.59
C ILE A 394 -25.97 21.69 1.31
N VAL A 395 -27.30 21.67 1.26
CA VAL A 395 -28.09 22.22 0.13
C VAL A 395 -27.96 23.75 0.03
#